data_b62ce0b5db1b3da818b04ddd5b0a51f2
#
_entry.id   b62ce0b5db1b3da818b04ddd5b0a51f2
#
_cell.length_a   1.000
_cell.length_b   1.000
_cell.length_c   1.000
_cell.angle_alpha   90.00
_cell.angle_beta   90.00
_cell.angle_gamma   90.00
#
_symmetry.space_group_name_H-M   'P 1'
#
loop_
_entity.id
_entity.type
_entity.pdbx_description
1 polymer ?
#
loop_
_entity_poly.entity_id
_entity_poly.type
_entity_poly.pdbx_seq_one_letter_code
_entity_poly.pdbx_strand_id
1 'polypeptide(L)'
;PDPARVLKNYPHQLSGGMRQRVGIARALVINPDLLLMDEPFSALDAQTRTIMQEELVTLWEKTRLSTLYVTHNIQEAVMLADRVVLLSRRPGKVSKILTIAIPRADREKTENTAQIAEFIRIIWEHISSDARAALMEVEANG
;
A
#
# COMPACT_ATOMS: atom_id res chain seq x y z
N PRO A 1 -5.43 -21.82 -0.47
CA PRO A 1 -6.32 -22.80 -1.07
C PRO A 1 -5.56 -23.65 -2.10
N ASP A 2 -5.91 -24.91 -2.23
CA ASP A 2 -5.34 -25.82 -3.22
C ASP A 2 -5.57 -25.27 -4.65
N PRO A 3 -4.52 -24.95 -5.41
CA PRO A 3 -4.66 -24.40 -6.75
C PRO A 3 -5.51 -25.28 -7.68
N ALA A 4 -5.44 -26.60 -7.54
CA ALA A 4 -6.18 -27.54 -8.38
C ALA A 4 -7.71 -27.38 -8.25
N ARG A 5 -8.20 -26.93 -7.11
CA ARG A 5 -9.64 -26.72 -6.87
C ARG A 5 -10.17 -25.44 -7.53
N VAL A 6 -9.32 -24.48 -7.83
CA VAL A 6 -9.74 -23.16 -8.31
C VAL A 6 -9.39 -22.86 -9.75
N LEU A 7 -8.54 -23.68 -10.39
CA LEU A 7 -8.09 -23.50 -11.78
C LEU A 7 -9.23 -23.43 -12.81
N LYS A 8 -10.38 -24.04 -12.51
CA LYS A 8 -11.56 -24.05 -13.41
C LYS A 8 -12.62 -23.04 -13.02
N ASN A 9 -12.40 -22.25 -11.95
CA ASN A 9 -13.38 -21.30 -11.47
C ASN A 9 -13.35 -20.00 -12.29
N TYR A 10 -14.52 -19.45 -12.55
CA TYR A 10 -14.65 -18.11 -13.11
C TYR A 10 -14.36 -17.04 -12.04
N PRO A 11 -13.96 -15.82 -12.44
CA PRO A 11 -13.62 -14.74 -11.47
C PRO A 11 -14.71 -14.45 -10.44
N HIS A 12 -15.99 -14.54 -10.81
CA HIS A 12 -17.12 -14.32 -9.88
C HIS A 12 -17.30 -15.44 -8.82
N GLN A 13 -16.69 -16.60 -9.03
CA GLN A 13 -16.69 -17.73 -8.09
C GLN A 13 -15.53 -17.67 -7.09
N LEU A 14 -14.62 -16.71 -7.25
CA LEU A 14 -13.47 -16.51 -6.37
C LEU A 14 -13.80 -15.50 -5.27
N SER A 15 -13.25 -15.71 -4.07
CA SER A 15 -13.28 -14.70 -3.00
C SER A 15 -12.48 -13.44 -3.41
N GLY A 16 -12.67 -12.34 -2.68
CA GLY A 16 -11.91 -11.10 -2.93
C GLY A 16 -10.39 -11.32 -2.89
N GLY A 17 -9.90 -11.97 -1.84
CA GLY A 17 -8.47 -12.31 -1.71
C GLY A 17 -7.97 -13.26 -2.80
N MET A 18 -8.79 -14.23 -3.24
CA MET A 18 -8.42 -15.13 -4.34
C MET A 18 -8.31 -14.35 -5.67
N ARG A 19 -9.25 -13.46 -5.96
CA ARG A 19 -9.16 -12.60 -7.16
C ARG A 19 -7.90 -11.74 -7.13
N GLN A 20 -7.56 -11.20 -5.95
CA GLN A 20 -6.37 -10.38 -5.78
C GLN A 20 -5.08 -11.18 -6.04
N ARG A 21 -4.97 -12.39 -5.49
CA ARG A 21 -3.84 -13.31 -5.77
C ARG A 21 -3.70 -13.61 -7.26
N VAL A 22 -4.81 -13.87 -7.94
CA VAL A 22 -4.81 -14.11 -9.39
C VAL A 22 -4.35 -12.86 -10.14
N GLY A 23 -4.78 -11.66 -9.73
CA GLY A 23 -4.34 -10.38 -10.31
C GLY A 23 -2.83 -10.18 -10.19
N ILE A 24 -2.28 -10.39 -8.99
CA ILE A 24 -0.83 -10.31 -8.74
C ILE A 24 -0.08 -11.37 -9.56
N ALA A 25 -0.53 -12.62 -9.55
CA ALA A 25 0.10 -13.69 -10.33
C ALA A 25 0.13 -13.38 -11.83
N ARG A 26 -0.95 -12.84 -12.39
CA ARG A 26 -1.00 -12.39 -13.79
C ARG A 26 0.04 -11.33 -14.11
N ALA A 27 0.20 -10.35 -13.20
CA ALA A 27 1.18 -9.28 -13.39
C ALA A 27 2.63 -9.78 -13.32
N LEU A 28 2.87 -10.86 -12.56
CA LEU A 28 4.22 -11.43 -12.37
C LEU A 28 4.64 -12.40 -13.47
N VAL A 29 3.69 -13.06 -14.14
CA VAL A 29 4.00 -14.09 -15.18
C VAL A 29 4.85 -13.54 -16.32
N ILE A 30 4.75 -12.25 -16.63
CA ILE A 30 5.52 -11.59 -17.69
C ILE A 30 6.92 -11.14 -17.25
N ASN A 31 7.35 -11.47 -16.02
CA ASN A 31 8.61 -11.04 -15.42
C ASN A 31 8.86 -9.52 -15.57
N PRO A 32 8.02 -8.66 -15.02
CA PRO A 32 8.12 -7.23 -15.20
C PRO A 32 9.33 -6.63 -14.45
N ASP A 33 9.92 -5.56 -14.96
CA ASP A 33 10.93 -4.77 -14.25
C ASP A 33 10.33 -3.90 -13.15
N LEU A 34 9.06 -3.52 -13.31
CA LEU A 34 8.31 -2.67 -12.38
C LEU A 34 6.88 -3.18 -12.22
N LEU A 35 6.44 -3.38 -10.98
CA LEU A 35 5.05 -3.71 -10.64
C LEU A 35 4.31 -2.45 -10.20
N LEU A 36 3.19 -2.16 -10.86
CA LEU A 36 2.29 -1.07 -10.48
C LEU A 36 1.07 -1.64 -9.77
N MET A 37 0.78 -1.14 -8.58
CA MET A 37 -0.36 -1.54 -7.76
C MET A 37 -1.14 -0.30 -7.32
N ASP A 38 -2.41 -0.24 -7.71
CA ASP A 38 -3.32 0.85 -7.36
C ASP A 38 -4.39 0.33 -6.41
N GLU A 39 -4.31 0.75 -5.16
CA GLU A 39 -5.19 0.37 -4.05
C GLU A 39 -5.50 -1.14 -3.98
N PRO A 40 -4.49 -2.04 -4.04
CA PRO A 40 -4.73 -3.45 -4.30
C PRO A 40 -5.56 -4.15 -3.23
N PHE A 41 -5.61 -3.62 -2.00
CA PHE A 41 -6.29 -4.26 -0.89
C PHE A 41 -7.50 -3.48 -0.35
N SER A 42 -7.94 -2.43 -1.05
CA SER A 42 -9.05 -1.56 -0.61
C SER A 42 -10.38 -2.30 -0.46
N ALA A 43 -10.63 -3.30 -1.30
CA ALA A 43 -11.87 -4.08 -1.30
C ALA A 43 -11.86 -5.31 -0.36
N LEU A 44 -10.80 -5.50 0.43
CA LEU A 44 -10.66 -6.65 1.33
C LEU A 44 -11.05 -6.27 2.77
N ASP A 45 -11.63 -7.26 3.49
CA ASP A 45 -11.79 -7.16 4.93
C ASP A 45 -10.43 -7.08 5.65
N ALA A 46 -10.42 -6.61 6.89
CA ALA A 46 -9.19 -6.34 7.63
C ALA A 46 -8.29 -7.58 7.78
N GLN A 47 -8.86 -8.74 8.07
CA GLN A 47 -8.10 -9.97 8.30
C GLN A 47 -7.46 -10.48 6.99
N THR A 48 -8.23 -10.52 5.91
CA THR A 48 -7.75 -10.91 4.58
C THR A 48 -6.68 -9.94 4.09
N ARG A 49 -6.84 -8.64 4.35
CA ARG A 49 -5.87 -7.60 4.01
C ARG A 49 -4.51 -7.86 4.67
N THR A 50 -4.48 -8.10 5.98
CA THR A 50 -3.23 -8.39 6.71
C THR A 50 -2.51 -9.59 6.10
N ILE A 51 -3.21 -10.70 5.87
CA ILE A 51 -2.62 -11.90 5.25
C ILE A 51 -2.04 -11.60 3.87
N MET A 52 -2.75 -10.81 3.05
CA MET A 52 -2.29 -10.45 1.71
C MET A 52 -1.07 -9.53 1.73
N GLN A 53 -0.97 -8.65 2.72
CA GLN A 53 0.20 -7.79 2.92
C GLN A 53 1.44 -8.62 3.28
N GLU A 54 1.33 -9.56 4.21
CA GLU A 54 2.41 -10.48 4.59
C GLU A 54 2.89 -11.31 3.38
N GLU A 55 1.95 -11.84 2.58
CA GLU A 55 2.26 -12.59 1.35
C GLU A 55 3.00 -11.69 0.32
N LEU A 56 2.58 -10.44 0.18
CA LEU A 56 3.21 -9.48 -0.73
C LEU A 56 4.63 -9.14 -0.28
N VAL A 57 4.85 -8.91 1.01
CA VAL A 57 6.19 -8.69 1.58
C VAL A 57 7.09 -9.89 1.31
N THR A 58 6.60 -11.11 1.57
CA THR A 58 7.33 -12.35 1.28
C THR A 58 7.71 -12.47 -0.19
N LEU A 59 6.80 -12.10 -1.09
CA LEU A 59 7.04 -12.08 -2.53
C LEU A 59 8.15 -11.08 -2.90
N TRP A 60 8.09 -9.85 -2.37
CA TRP A 60 9.10 -8.82 -2.62
C TRP A 60 10.49 -9.20 -2.11
N GLU A 61 10.57 -9.82 -0.94
CA GLU A 61 11.85 -10.31 -0.40
C GLU A 61 12.51 -11.35 -1.31
N LYS A 62 11.69 -12.20 -1.94
CA LYS A 62 12.17 -13.24 -2.86
C LYS A 62 12.54 -12.69 -4.25
N THR A 63 11.73 -11.80 -4.78
CA THR A 63 11.87 -11.33 -6.17
C THR A 63 12.71 -10.08 -6.31
N ARG A 64 12.80 -9.26 -5.25
CA ARG A 64 13.44 -7.93 -5.26
C ARG A 64 12.86 -7.01 -6.34
N LEU A 65 11.63 -7.26 -6.75
CA LEU A 65 10.95 -6.53 -7.80
C LEU A 65 10.67 -5.09 -7.37
N SER A 66 11.04 -4.13 -8.21
CA SER A 66 10.67 -2.74 -8.00
C SER A 66 9.14 -2.60 -8.07
N THR A 67 8.56 -1.92 -7.08
CA THR A 67 7.10 -1.78 -7.01
C THR A 67 6.71 -0.35 -6.70
N LEU A 68 5.78 0.19 -7.48
CA LEU A 68 5.05 1.40 -7.15
C LEU A 68 3.68 1.03 -6.61
N TYR A 69 3.46 1.33 -5.34
CA TYR A 69 2.25 0.98 -4.61
C TYR A 69 1.47 2.25 -4.26
N VAL A 70 0.27 2.39 -4.80
CA VAL A 70 -0.62 3.52 -4.49
C VAL A 70 -1.63 3.07 -3.44
N THR A 71 -1.77 3.84 -2.38
CA THR A 71 -2.75 3.62 -1.31
C THR A 71 -3.13 4.94 -0.63
N HIS A 72 -4.34 5.01 -0.11
CA HIS A 72 -4.75 6.06 0.81
C HIS A 72 -4.59 5.65 2.30
N ASN A 73 -4.18 4.42 2.57
CA ASN A 73 -3.96 3.91 3.91
C ASN A 73 -2.52 4.19 4.36
N ILE A 74 -2.37 5.12 5.30
CA ILE A 74 -1.07 5.55 5.82
C ILE A 74 -0.31 4.38 6.46
N GLN A 75 -1.00 3.52 7.19
CA GLN A 75 -0.39 2.37 7.85
C GLN A 75 0.18 1.39 6.82
N GLU A 76 -0.56 1.08 5.74
CA GLU A 76 -0.05 0.28 4.64
C GLU A 76 1.22 0.89 4.04
N ALA A 77 1.19 2.19 3.75
CA ALA A 77 2.35 2.87 3.17
C ALA A 77 3.60 2.73 4.05
N VAL A 78 3.46 2.94 5.37
CA VAL A 78 4.59 2.83 6.31
C VAL A 78 5.04 1.38 6.50
N MET A 79 4.11 0.42 6.52
CA MET A 79 4.44 -0.98 6.74
C MET A 79 5.07 -1.66 5.52
N LEU A 80 4.74 -1.21 4.30
CA LEU A 80 5.13 -1.91 3.06
C LEU A 80 6.26 -1.22 2.30
N ALA A 81 6.32 0.12 2.27
CA ALA A 81 7.22 0.85 1.38
C ALA A 81 8.60 1.13 1.99
N ASP A 82 9.65 1.20 1.17
CA ASP A 82 10.96 1.74 1.57
C ASP A 82 10.95 3.27 1.55
N ARG A 83 10.15 3.84 0.65
CA ARG A 83 9.95 5.28 0.51
C ARG A 83 8.48 5.58 0.33
N VAL A 84 7.97 6.56 1.07
CA VAL A 84 6.60 7.07 0.93
C VAL A 84 6.66 8.44 0.26
N VAL A 85 5.94 8.57 -0.85
CA VAL A 85 5.80 9.83 -1.60
C VAL A 85 4.42 10.39 -1.33
N LEU A 86 4.34 11.56 -0.72
CA LEU A 86 3.09 12.27 -0.46
C LEU A 86 2.79 13.22 -1.61
N LEU A 87 1.58 13.13 -2.13
CA LEU A 87 1.09 14.01 -3.19
C LEU A 87 0.17 15.08 -2.61
N SER A 88 0.31 16.31 -3.09
CA SER A 88 -0.63 17.39 -2.79
C SER A 88 -1.99 17.12 -3.43
N ARG A 89 -3.01 17.90 -3.02
CA ARG A 89 -4.27 18.01 -3.76
C ARG A 89 -4.03 18.57 -5.16
N ARG A 90 -5.10 18.58 -5.97
CA ARG A 90 -5.04 19.08 -7.35
C ARG A 90 -4.51 20.52 -7.43
N PRO A 91 -3.55 20.79 -8.34
CA PRO A 91 -2.86 19.83 -9.19
C PRO A 91 -1.90 18.96 -8.37
N GLY A 92 -1.92 17.62 -8.58
CA GLY A 92 -1.08 16.67 -7.85
C GLY A 92 0.41 16.92 -8.09
N LYS A 93 1.12 17.32 -7.04
CA LYS A 93 2.58 17.51 -7.03
C LYS A 93 3.18 16.69 -5.90
N VAL A 94 4.43 16.27 -6.04
CA VAL A 94 5.17 15.68 -4.94
C VAL A 94 5.35 16.74 -3.86
N SER A 95 4.71 16.51 -2.71
CA SER A 95 4.73 17.42 -1.56
C SER A 95 5.83 17.04 -0.57
N LYS A 96 6.02 15.74 -0.32
CA LYS A 96 7.04 15.23 0.59
C LYS A 96 7.46 13.82 0.20
N ILE A 97 8.72 13.48 0.48
CA ILE A 97 9.23 12.12 0.37
C ILE A 97 9.80 11.73 1.73
N LEU A 98 9.39 10.58 2.25
CA LEU A 98 9.87 9.99 3.49
C LEU A 98 10.55 8.65 3.20
N THR A 99 11.73 8.44 3.75
CA THR A 99 12.41 7.14 3.72
C THR A 99 12.12 6.41 5.03
N ILE A 100 11.60 5.18 4.93
CA ILE A 100 11.32 4.32 6.08
C ILE A 100 12.56 3.47 6.32
N ALA A 101 13.43 3.91 7.22
CA ALA A 101 14.73 3.28 7.45
C ALA A 101 14.66 1.94 8.21
N ILE A 102 13.47 1.57 8.73
CA ILE A 102 13.27 0.30 9.44
C ILE A 102 13.11 -0.83 8.41
N PRO A 103 13.92 -1.90 8.47
CA PRO A 103 13.73 -3.07 7.62
C PRO A 103 12.30 -3.62 7.74
N ARG A 104 11.68 -4.07 6.63
CA ARG A 104 10.29 -4.54 6.65
C ARG A 104 10.03 -5.64 7.67
N ALA A 105 10.94 -6.62 7.78
CA ALA A 105 10.85 -7.73 8.74
C ALA A 105 10.87 -7.27 10.21
N ASP A 106 11.29 -6.05 10.49
CA ASP A 106 11.44 -5.52 11.85
C ASP A 106 10.31 -4.54 12.22
N ARG A 107 9.46 -4.13 11.27
CA ARG A 107 8.45 -3.09 11.49
C ARG A 107 7.37 -3.48 12.49
N GLU A 108 7.07 -4.77 12.62
CA GLU A 108 6.08 -5.30 13.58
C GLU A 108 6.68 -5.58 14.97
N LYS A 109 7.99 -5.48 15.12
CA LYS A 109 8.64 -5.69 16.41
C LYS A 109 8.27 -4.58 17.39
N THR A 110 8.02 -4.96 18.64
CA THR A 110 7.62 -4.04 19.72
C THR A 110 8.60 -2.87 19.89
N GLU A 111 9.91 -3.12 19.70
CA GLU A 111 10.96 -2.10 19.79
C GLU A 111 10.83 -0.97 18.76
N ASN A 112 10.20 -1.23 17.61
CA ASN A 112 10.02 -0.28 16.52
C ASN A 112 8.65 0.41 16.53
N THR A 113 7.74 0.01 17.41
CA THR A 113 6.35 0.52 17.47
C THR A 113 6.31 2.05 17.58
N ALA A 114 7.14 2.65 18.44
CA ALA A 114 7.18 4.10 18.62
C ALA A 114 7.67 4.83 17.36
N GLN A 115 8.66 4.26 16.66
CA GLN A 115 9.19 4.86 15.43
C GLN A 115 8.20 4.71 14.25
N ILE A 116 7.51 3.59 14.15
CA ILE A 116 6.42 3.39 13.16
C ILE A 116 5.28 4.39 13.43
N ALA A 117 4.85 4.55 14.68
CA ALA A 117 3.82 5.53 15.05
C ALA A 117 4.24 6.96 14.69
N GLU A 118 5.51 7.29 14.83
CA GLU A 118 6.04 8.60 14.46
C GLU A 118 5.98 8.85 12.95
N PHE A 119 6.32 7.87 12.11
CA PHE A 119 6.15 7.98 10.66
C PHE A 119 4.68 8.20 10.27
N ILE A 120 3.77 7.44 10.89
CA ILE A 120 2.32 7.58 10.67
C ILE A 120 1.86 9.00 11.06
N ARG A 121 2.31 9.51 12.21
CA ARG A 121 2.00 10.85 12.69
C ARG A 121 2.47 11.94 11.71
N ILE A 122 3.72 11.86 11.27
CA ILE A 122 4.31 12.82 10.32
C ILE A 122 3.52 12.86 9.00
N ILE A 123 3.12 11.71 8.49
CA ILE A 123 2.34 11.61 7.25
C ILE A 123 0.95 12.21 7.48
N TRP A 124 0.28 11.83 8.56
CA TRP A 124 -1.05 12.33 8.91
C TRP A 124 -1.09 13.85 9.07
N GLU A 125 -0.15 14.42 9.80
CA GLU A 125 -0.06 15.86 10.00
C GLU A 125 0.13 16.59 8.67
N HIS A 126 0.99 16.07 7.80
CA HIS A 126 1.24 16.65 6.49
C HIS A 126 -0.02 16.65 5.60
N ILE A 127 -0.70 15.50 5.49
CA ILE A 127 -1.94 15.37 4.70
C ILE A 127 -3.06 16.25 5.29
N SER A 128 -3.17 16.29 6.63
CA SER A 128 -4.20 17.07 7.30
C SER A 128 -3.99 18.58 7.16
N SER A 129 -2.74 19.06 7.17
CA SER A 129 -2.41 20.46 6.96
C SER A 129 -2.76 20.92 5.54
N ASP A 130 -2.42 20.12 4.53
CA ASP A 130 -2.77 20.39 3.13
C ASP A 130 -4.29 20.41 2.91
N ALA A 131 -5.01 19.51 3.61
CA ALA A 131 -6.47 19.46 3.54
C ALA A 131 -7.12 20.72 4.15
N ARG A 132 -6.62 21.20 5.29
CA ARG A 132 -7.13 22.41 5.96
C ARG A 132 -6.83 23.67 5.17
N ALA A 133 -5.62 23.81 4.64
CA ALA A 133 -5.25 24.94 3.80
C ALA A 133 -6.18 25.08 2.58
N ALA A 134 -6.48 23.96 1.92
CA ALA A 134 -7.39 23.97 0.77
C ALA A 134 -8.86 24.32 1.11
N LEU A 135 -9.33 23.97 2.32
CA LEU A 135 -10.68 24.38 2.77
C LEU A 135 -10.76 25.88 3.00
N MET A 136 -9.72 26.47 3.63
CA MET A 136 -9.65 27.93 3.85
C MET A 136 -9.57 28.71 2.54
N GLU A 137 -8.88 28.20 1.52
CA GLU A 137 -8.83 28.84 0.20
C GLU A 137 -10.20 28.84 -0.51
N VAL A 138 -11.00 27.78 -0.35
CA VAL A 138 -12.34 27.70 -0.93
C VAL A 138 -13.28 28.69 -0.23
N GLU A 139 -13.21 28.82 1.10
CA GLU A 139 -14.03 29.76 1.89
C GLU A 139 -13.65 31.23 1.61
N ALA A 140 -12.38 31.50 1.27
CA ALA A 140 -11.91 32.86 0.96
C ALA A 140 -12.29 33.34 -0.45
N ASN A 141 -12.62 32.42 -1.37
CA ASN A 141 -12.93 32.68 -2.77
C ASN A 141 -14.42 32.50 -3.14
N GLY A 142 -15.28 32.20 -2.18
CA GLY A 142 -16.74 32.08 -2.33
C GLY A 142 -17.49 33.17 -1.65
#